data_02ff769b75250f2fdd10c3ae4986d708
#
_entry.id   02ff769b75250f2fdd10c3ae4986d708
#
_cell.length_a   1.000
_cell.length_b   1.000
_cell.length_c   1.000
_cell.angle_alpha   90.00
_cell.angle_beta   90.00
_cell.angle_gamma   90.00
#
_symmetry.space_group_name_H-M   'P 1'
#
loop_
_entity.id
_entity.type
_entity.pdbx_description
1 polymer ?
#
loop_
_entity_poly.entity_id
_entity_poly.type
_entity_poly.pdbx_seq_one_letter_code
_entity_poly.pdbx_strand_id
1 'polypeptide(L)'
;MDKKGYTLIELLAVLAVMAAILIVAVPSIAKQFASIEENNYTQFKQNIFLAAESYINANPNAADVFELKNAGKSICINTESLIRGGWIKSSLVNPKTEKKLSEQASSIKVLNNNGEYTYTYYPDKTTCDK
;
A
#
# COMPACT_ATOMS: atom_id res chain seq x y z
N MET A 1 3.50 -14.49 -57.19
CA MET A 1 3.72 -14.53 -55.75
C MET A 1 3.60 -15.95 -55.24
N ASP A 2 4.49 -16.35 -54.39
CA ASP A 2 4.45 -17.67 -53.82
C ASP A 2 3.35 -17.79 -52.79
N LYS A 3 2.49 -18.79 -52.96
CA LYS A 3 1.34 -19.02 -52.08
C LYS A 3 1.61 -20.01 -50.94
N LYS A 4 2.83 -20.54 -50.91
CA LYS A 4 3.16 -21.62 -49.95
C LYS A 4 3.64 -21.16 -48.60
N GLY A 5 3.54 -19.91 -48.33
CA GLY A 5 3.95 -19.36 -47.05
C GLY A 5 5.22 -18.53 -47.14
N TYR A 6 5.76 -18.24 -46.00
CA TYR A 6 6.89 -17.34 -45.89
C TYR A 6 8.22 -18.02 -46.19
N THR A 7 9.14 -17.27 -46.75
CA THR A 7 10.50 -17.74 -46.83
C THR A 7 11.17 -17.73 -45.46
N LEU A 8 12.26 -18.46 -45.34
CA LEU A 8 13.04 -18.50 -44.11
C LEU A 8 13.53 -17.10 -43.72
N ILE A 9 13.90 -16.27 -44.69
CA ILE A 9 14.37 -14.90 -44.47
C ILE A 9 13.22 -14.03 -43.90
N GLU A 10 12.01 -14.18 -44.45
CA GLU A 10 10.86 -13.45 -43.95
C GLU A 10 10.54 -13.81 -42.51
N LEU A 11 10.62 -15.09 -42.20
CA LEU A 11 10.40 -15.54 -40.81
C LEU A 11 11.42 -14.99 -39.85
N LEU A 12 12.70 -15.00 -40.25
CA LEU A 12 13.78 -14.43 -39.48
C LEU A 12 13.62 -12.93 -39.27
N ALA A 13 13.18 -12.22 -40.31
CA ALA A 13 12.92 -10.78 -40.22
C ALA A 13 11.82 -10.45 -39.21
N VAL A 14 10.75 -11.23 -39.20
CA VAL A 14 9.66 -11.06 -38.24
C VAL A 14 10.15 -11.29 -36.81
N LEU A 15 10.92 -12.35 -36.59
CA LEU A 15 11.49 -12.65 -35.30
C LEU A 15 12.43 -11.55 -34.80
N ALA A 16 13.26 -11.01 -35.72
CA ALA A 16 14.18 -9.91 -35.40
C ALA A 16 13.42 -8.65 -34.96
N VAL A 17 12.33 -8.31 -35.66
CA VAL A 17 11.51 -7.15 -35.31
C VAL A 17 10.82 -7.36 -33.96
N MET A 18 10.28 -8.54 -33.72
CA MET A 18 9.64 -8.87 -32.43
C MET A 18 10.65 -8.77 -31.28
N ALA A 19 11.85 -9.28 -31.47
CA ALA A 19 12.91 -9.20 -30.48
C ALA A 19 13.28 -7.75 -30.16
N ALA A 20 13.39 -6.91 -31.18
CA ALA A 20 13.69 -5.50 -31.02
C ALA A 20 12.60 -4.77 -30.21
N ILE A 21 11.33 -5.07 -30.48
CA ILE A 21 10.20 -4.50 -29.73
C ILE A 21 10.25 -4.94 -28.27
N LEU A 22 10.52 -6.21 -28.02
CA LEU A 22 10.56 -6.74 -26.66
C LEU A 22 11.68 -6.13 -25.83
N ILE A 23 12.83 -5.86 -26.42
CA ILE A 23 13.95 -5.23 -25.73
C ILE A 23 13.56 -3.86 -25.17
N VAL A 24 12.76 -3.12 -25.90
CA VAL A 24 12.30 -1.79 -25.48
C VAL A 24 11.09 -1.86 -24.57
N ALA A 25 10.13 -2.72 -24.90
CA ALA A 25 8.84 -2.79 -24.20
C ALA A 25 8.92 -3.39 -22.82
N VAL A 26 9.69 -4.46 -22.64
CA VAL A 26 9.73 -5.20 -21.36
C VAL A 26 10.23 -4.33 -20.20
N PRO A 27 11.35 -3.60 -20.30
CA PRO A 27 11.79 -2.73 -19.20
C PRO A 27 10.76 -1.64 -18.84
N SER A 28 10.10 -1.08 -19.85
CA SER A 28 9.08 -0.04 -19.65
C SER A 28 7.89 -0.57 -18.89
N ILE A 29 7.41 -1.76 -19.23
CA ILE A 29 6.30 -2.43 -18.57
C ILE A 29 6.68 -2.78 -17.12
N ALA A 30 7.88 -3.27 -16.91
CA ALA A 30 8.35 -3.61 -15.57
C ALA A 30 8.37 -2.39 -14.64
N LYS A 31 8.77 -1.23 -15.13
CA LYS A 31 8.74 0.03 -14.38
C LYS A 31 7.31 0.43 -14.03
N GLN A 32 6.37 0.25 -14.95
CA GLN A 32 4.97 0.56 -14.71
C GLN A 32 4.36 -0.34 -13.63
N PHE A 33 4.66 -1.62 -13.64
CA PHE A 33 4.19 -2.55 -12.61
C PHE A 33 4.73 -2.20 -11.23
N ALA A 34 6.00 -1.85 -11.13
CA ALA A 34 6.59 -1.43 -9.86
C ALA A 34 5.93 -0.16 -9.33
N SER A 35 5.65 0.80 -10.20
CA SER A 35 4.96 2.04 -9.84
C SER A 35 3.53 1.78 -9.37
N ILE A 36 2.80 0.89 -10.04
CA ILE A 36 1.43 0.51 -9.67
C ILE A 36 1.43 -0.15 -8.29
N GLU A 37 2.36 -1.04 -8.03
CA GLU A 37 2.48 -1.71 -6.73
C GLU A 37 2.73 -0.71 -5.62
N GLU A 38 3.64 0.24 -5.80
CA GLU A 38 3.89 1.29 -4.82
C GLU A 38 2.68 2.18 -4.60
N ASN A 39 1.99 2.55 -5.67
CA ASN A 39 0.77 3.36 -5.58
C ASN A 39 -0.33 2.60 -4.83
N ASN A 40 -0.49 1.32 -5.07
CA ASN A 40 -1.46 0.48 -4.38
C ASN A 40 -1.15 0.40 -2.90
N TYR A 41 0.11 0.25 -2.55
CA TYR A 41 0.53 0.21 -1.15
C TYR A 41 0.31 1.56 -0.46
N THR A 42 0.57 2.65 -1.14
CA THR A 42 0.32 4.00 -0.63
C THR A 42 -1.17 4.20 -0.36
N GLN A 43 -2.04 3.78 -1.27
CA GLN A 43 -3.48 3.85 -1.09
C GLN A 43 -3.94 2.96 0.08
N PHE A 44 -3.37 1.78 0.20
CA PHE A 44 -3.64 0.89 1.32
C PHE A 44 -3.32 1.57 2.66
N LYS A 45 -2.14 2.19 2.77
CA LYS A 45 -1.76 2.93 3.97
C LYS A 45 -2.67 4.13 4.24
N GLN A 46 -3.04 4.86 3.20
CA GLN A 46 -3.94 6.00 3.33
C GLN A 46 -5.31 5.58 3.87
N ASN A 47 -5.84 4.46 3.42
CA ASN A 47 -7.10 3.93 3.93
C ASN A 47 -7.00 3.61 5.43
N ILE A 48 -5.88 3.05 5.85
CA ILE A 48 -5.63 2.77 7.26
C ILE A 48 -5.52 4.07 8.06
N PHE A 49 -4.82 5.07 7.53
CA PHE A 49 -4.65 6.36 8.19
C PHE A 49 -5.97 7.11 8.31
N LEU A 50 -6.83 7.06 7.31
CA LEU A 50 -8.16 7.65 7.35
C LEU A 50 -9.03 6.97 8.42
N ALA A 51 -8.91 5.66 8.55
CA ALA A 51 -9.61 4.91 9.60
C ALA A 51 -9.14 5.35 10.99
N ALA A 52 -7.82 5.52 11.16
CA ALA A 52 -7.24 5.99 12.41
C ALA A 52 -7.70 7.43 12.73
N GLU A 53 -7.71 8.29 11.72
CA GLU A 53 -8.20 9.66 11.86
C GLU A 53 -9.67 9.68 12.28
N SER A 54 -10.49 8.86 11.65
CA SER A 54 -11.91 8.75 11.99
C SER A 54 -12.11 8.27 13.43
N TYR A 55 -11.32 7.30 13.85
CA TYR A 55 -11.34 6.82 15.23
C TYR A 55 -10.99 7.94 16.21
N ILE A 56 -9.95 8.70 15.94
CA ILE A 56 -9.51 9.80 16.80
C ILE A 56 -10.59 10.87 16.88
N ASN A 57 -11.20 11.24 15.77
CA ASN A 57 -12.22 12.26 15.71
C ASN A 57 -13.51 11.85 16.42
N ALA A 58 -13.83 10.55 16.39
CA ALA A 58 -15.03 10.02 17.02
C ALA A 58 -14.86 9.78 18.53
N ASN A 59 -13.63 9.68 19.02
CA ASN A 59 -13.32 9.35 20.41
C ASN A 59 -12.38 10.38 21.05
N PRO A 60 -12.76 11.67 21.07
CA PRO A 60 -11.85 12.72 21.57
C PRO A 60 -11.55 12.62 23.04
N ASN A 61 -12.37 11.90 23.81
CA ASN A 61 -12.22 11.74 25.25
C ASN A 61 -11.59 10.42 25.66
N ALA A 62 -11.25 9.55 24.70
CA ALA A 62 -10.47 8.36 25.01
C ALA A 62 -9.12 8.79 25.59
N ALA A 63 -8.62 8.06 26.59
CA ALA A 63 -7.42 8.47 27.34
C ALA A 63 -6.21 8.69 26.43
N ASP A 64 -5.97 7.79 25.48
CA ASP A 64 -4.89 7.87 24.53
C ASP A 64 -5.07 9.05 23.57
N VAL A 65 -6.26 9.22 23.04
CA VAL A 65 -6.58 10.32 22.11
C VAL A 65 -6.47 11.67 22.82
N PHE A 66 -6.89 11.72 24.08
CA PHE A 66 -6.81 12.96 24.87
C PHE A 66 -5.34 13.39 25.04
N GLU A 67 -4.44 12.44 25.30
CA GLU A 67 -3.02 12.75 25.41
C GLU A 67 -2.43 13.26 24.09
N LEU A 68 -2.97 12.80 22.97
CA LEU A 68 -2.48 13.20 21.64
C LEU A 68 -2.70 14.70 21.37
N LYS A 69 -3.58 15.35 22.11
CA LYS A 69 -3.80 16.80 21.96
C LYS A 69 -2.58 17.63 22.33
N ASN A 70 -1.66 17.05 23.09
CA ASN A 70 -0.45 17.73 23.49
C ASN A 70 0.65 17.58 22.42
N ALA A 71 1.33 18.68 22.11
CA ALA A 71 2.40 18.66 21.12
C ALA A 71 3.51 17.71 21.53
N GLY A 72 4.02 16.95 20.57
CA GLY A 72 5.09 15.98 20.79
C GLY A 72 4.64 14.64 21.34
N LYS A 73 3.36 14.47 21.65
CA LYS A 73 2.82 13.19 22.10
C LYS A 73 2.40 12.31 20.94
N SER A 74 2.49 11.02 21.15
CA SER A 74 2.09 10.04 20.13
C SER A 74 1.29 8.91 20.78
N ILE A 75 0.43 8.29 19.97
CA ILE A 75 -0.32 7.11 20.36
C ILE A 75 -0.08 6.00 19.35
N CYS A 76 -0.27 4.77 19.79
CA CYS A 76 -0.19 3.59 18.94
C CYS A 76 -1.55 2.93 18.88
N ILE A 77 -2.10 2.82 17.67
CA ILE A 77 -3.40 2.20 17.43
C ILE A 77 -3.18 0.86 16.75
N ASN A 78 -3.65 -0.20 17.36
CA ASN A 78 -3.60 -1.53 16.77
C ASN A 78 -4.69 -1.64 15.70
N THR A 79 -4.34 -2.15 14.51
CA THR A 79 -5.32 -2.31 13.43
C THR A 79 -6.47 -3.24 13.82
N GLU A 80 -6.22 -4.22 14.68
CA GLU A 80 -7.27 -5.09 15.19
C GLU A 80 -8.36 -4.29 15.93
N SER A 81 -7.97 -3.29 16.68
CA SER A 81 -8.92 -2.40 17.37
C SER A 81 -9.77 -1.62 16.37
N LEU A 82 -9.19 -1.18 15.26
CA LEU A 82 -9.93 -0.49 14.21
C LEU A 82 -10.92 -1.43 13.53
N ILE A 83 -10.53 -2.68 13.32
CA ILE A 83 -11.40 -3.69 12.71
C ILE A 83 -12.59 -3.97 13.63
N ARG A 84 -12.34 -4.17 14.92
CA ARG A 84 -13.41 -4.44 15.90
C ARG A 84 -14.39 -3.27 16.03
N GLY A 85 -13.89 -2.07 15.93
CA GLY A 85 -14.72 -0.87 16.01
C GLY A 85 -15.49 -0.56 14.73
N GLY A 86 -15.24 -1.30 13.65
CA GLY A 86 -15.88 -1.06 12.37
C GLY A 86 -15.30 0.11 11.57
N TRP A 87 -14.15 0.62 11.97
CA TRP A 87 -13.51 1.75 11.30
C TRP A 87 -12.85 1.35 9.99
N ILE A 88 -12.43 0.10 9.88
CA ILE A 88 -11.78 -0.44 8.70
C ILE A 88 -12.25 -1.89 8.46
N LYS A 89 -12.29 -2.30 7.22
CA LYS A 89 -12.71 -3.65 6.85
C LYS A 89 -11.59 -4.66 7.11
N SER A 90 -11.94 -5.79 7.72
CA SER A 90 -11.01 -6.89 7.96
C SER A 90 -10.50 -7.52 6.66
N SER A 91 -11.27 -7.42 5.58
CA SER A 91 -10.95 -7.98 4.27
C SER A 91 -9.98 -7.15 3.45
N LEU A 92 -9.58 -5.97 3.94
CA LEU A 92 -8.61 -5.13 3.24
C LEU A 92 -7.28 -5.87 3.09
N VAL A 93 -6.79 -5.99 1.87
CA VAL A 93 -5.58 -6.76 1.54
C VAL A 93 -4.39 -5.85 1.38
N ASN A 94 -3.28 -6.18 2.06
CA ASN A 94 -2.01 -5.49 1.87
C ASN A 94 -1.41 -5.95 0.53
N PRO A 95 -1.23 -5.04 -0.44
CA PRO A 95 -0.73 -5.43 -1.76
C PRO A 95 0.70 -5.94 -1.77
N LYS A 96 1.50 -5.65 -0.75
CA LYS A 96 2.88 -6.14 -0.66
C LYS A 96 2.97 -7.56 -0.11
N THR A 97 2.09 -7.91 0.84
CA THR A 97 2.12 -9.23 1.50
C THR A 97 1.03 -10.16 1.00
N GLU A 98 0.03 -9.61 0.29
CA GLU A 98 -1.16 -10.32 -0.19
C GLU A 98 -2.01 -10.91 0.95
N LYS A 99 -1.76 -10.50 2.18
CA LYS A 99 -2.52 -10.93 3.35
C LYS A 99 -3.60 -9.93 3.69
N LYS A 100 -4.72 -10.43 4.21
CA LYS A 100 -5.79 -9.58 4.73
C LYS A 100 -5.33 -8.89 6.00
N LEU A 101 -5.86 -7.71 6.26
CA LEU A 101 -5.52 -6.95 7.45
C LEU A 101 -5.79 -7.73 8.74
N SER A 102 -6.84 -8.55 8.75
CA SER A 102 -7.18 -9.41 9.89
C SER A 102 -6.19 -10.56 10.12
N GLU A 103 -5.42 -10.91 9.12
CA GLU A 103 -4.45 -12.00 9.17
C GLU A 103 -3.06 -11.55 9.60
N GLN A 104 -2.84 -10.27 9.68
CA GLN A 104 -1.52 -9.69 9.96
C GLN A 104 -1.62 -8.70 11.11
N ALA A 105 -0.84 -8.94 12.15
CA ALA A 105 -0.72 -7.99 13.25
C ALA A 105 -0.02 -6.73 12.76
N SER A 106 -0.66 -5.58 12.93
CA SER A 106 -0.11 -4.30 12.50
C SER A 106 -0.62 -3.18 13.38
N SER A 107 0.04 -2.04 13.31
CA SER A 107 -0.31 -0.88 14.12
C SER A 107 0.01 0.42 13.39
N ILE A 108 -0.61 1.50 13.87
CA ILE A 108 -0.41 2.85 13.35
C ILE A 108 0.06 3.74 14.48
N LYS A 109 1.16 4.45 14.27
CA LYS A 109 1.62 5.49 15.18
C LYS A 109 1.08 6.82 14.70
N VAL A 110 0.42 7.55 15.58
CA VAL A 110 -0.05 8.91 15.31
C VAL A 110 0.72 9.85 16.22
N LEU A 111 1.43 10.78 15.62
CA LEU A 111 2.25 11.76 16.33
C LEU A 111 1.68 13.14 16.12
N ASN A 112 1.47 13.88 17.20
CA ASN A 112 1.10 15.30 17.13
C ASN A 112 2.37 16.14 17.02
N ASN A 113 2.60 16.68 15.83
CA ASN A 113 3.73 17.55 15.56
C ASN A 113 3.23 18.99 15.48
N ASN A 114 3.14 19.66 16.62
CA ASN A 114 2.69 21.06 16.73
C ASN A 114 1.30 21.30 16.11
N GLY A 115 0.38 20.40 16.35
CA GLY A 115 -1.00 20.50 15.85
C GLY A 115 -1.27 19.74 14.59
N GLU A 116 -0.22 19.28 13.92
CA GLU A 116 -0.34 18.47 12.73
C GLU A 116 -0.07 17.01 13.08
N TYR A 117 -0.97 16.12 12.67
CA TYR A 117 -0.83 14.69 12.95
C TYR A 117 -0.10 13.99 11.81
N THR A 118 0.94 13.26 12.17
CA THR A 118 1.66 12.39 11.22
C THR A 118 1.38 10.94 11.56
N TYR A 119 1.19 10.13 10.52
CA TYR A 119 0.80 8.74 10.63
C TYR A 119 1.92 7.85 10.09
N THR A 120 2.25 6.80 10.84
CA THR A 120 3.24 5.80 10.41
C THR A 120 2.64 4.42 10.59
N TYR A 121 2.73 3.59 9.56
CA TYR A 121 2.20 2.23 9.56
C TYR A 121 3.31 1.22 9.83
N TYR A 122 3.06 0.33 10.79
CA TYR A 122 3.96 -0.78 11.13
C TYR A 122 3.28 -2.09 10.74
N PRO A 123 3.67 -2.70 9.60
CA PRO A 123 2.93 -3.84 9.04
C PRO A 123 3.08 -5.15 9.80
N ASP A 124 4.11 -5.29 10.62
CA ASP A 124 4.41 -6.55 11.29
C ASP A 124 4.42 -6.45 12.81
N LYS A 125 3.94 -5.34 13.36
CA LYS A 125 4.03 -5.09 14.79
C LYS A 125 2.70 -4.64 15.36
N THR A 126 2.37 -5.13 16.55
CA THR A 126 1.20 -4.67 17.30
C THR A 126 1.52 -3.45 18.16
N THR A 127 2.79 -3.11 18.29
CA THR A 127 3.26 -1.94 19.04
C THR A 127 4.08 -1.05 18.11
N CYS A 128 4.01 0.25 18.36
CA CYS A 128 4.74 1.22 17.58
C CYS A 128 6.12 1.47 18.19
N ASP A 129 7.13 1.58 17.35
CA ASP A 129 8.45 2.00 17.80
C ASP A 129 8.41 3.46 18.25
N LYS A 130 9.15 3.76 19.29
CA LYS A 130 9.25 5.12 19.81
C LYS A 130 10.18 5.97 18.96
#